data_63e2675bf6282c5c55f78ebcb7ff5b3a
#
_entry.id   63e2675bf6282c5c55f78ebcb7ff5b3a
#
_cell.length_a   1.000
_cell.length_b   1.000
_cell.length_c   1.000
_cell.angle_alpha   90.00
_cell.angle_beta   90.00
_cell.angle_gamma   90.00
#
_symmetry.space_group_name_H-M   'P 1'
#
loop_
_entity.id
_entity.type
_entity.pdbx_description
1 polymer ?
#
loop_
_entity_poly.entity_id
_entity_poly.type
_entity_poly.pdbx_seq_one_letter_code
_entity_poly.pdbx_strand_id
1 'polypeptide(L)'
;AVKKFKPVTPGTRHKIIGTFEEITTNKPEKSLLSPQKNSGGRNNSGKMTVRYIGGGNKQMYRNIDFKRTKDGIAATVKTIEYDPNRTARIALLVYADGEKSYIIAPNGLQVGQTVVSGAGVAPEVGNTLFLSEIPLGTVIHNIELYPGQGAAMARSAGSYAQLLAREGKFAIIKLPSGETRMVLVTCRATVGVVSNIDHSLESSGKAGRERWLGRRPRNRGVVMNPVDHPMGGGEGRASGGHPRSRKGLLAKGYKTRNPKKTTSKFIISKKKK
;
A
#
# COMPACT_ATOMS: atom_id res chain seq x y z
N ALA A 1 -0.32 2.38 18.20
CA ALA A 1 -0.53 1.38 19.26
C ALA A 1 -1.61 0.37 18.87
N VAL A 2 -1.59 -0.85 19.45
CA VAL A 2 -2.57 -1.92 19.23
C VAL A 2 -3.25 -2.33 20.52
N LYS A 3 -4.54 -2.68 20.43
CA LYS A 3 -5.35 -3.15 21.55
C LYS A 3 -5.71 -4.62 21.36
N LYS A 4 -5.42 -5.46 22.37
CA LYS A 4 -5.90 -6.84 22.48
C LYS A 4 -7.21 -6.86 23.25
N PHE A 5 -8.11 -7.76 22.87
CA PHE A 5 -9.37 -7.98 23.57
C PHE A 5 -9.27 -9.11 24.58
N LYS A 6 -10.08 -9.07 25.63
CA LYS A 6 -10.24 -10.20 26.55
C LYS A 6 -10.84 -11.40 25.79
N PRO A 7 -10.38 -12.64 26.04
CA PRO A 7 -10.83 -13.84 25.32
C PRO A 7 -12.20 -14.36 25.80
N VAL A 8 -13.20 -13.49 25.85
CA VAL A 8 -14.54 -13.80 26.35
C VAL A 8 -15.37 -14.59 25.34
N THR A 9 -15.17 -14.29 24.05
CA THR A 9 -15.90 -14.95 22.96
C THR A 9 -14.93 -15.48 21.90
N PRO A 10 -15.32 -16.47 21.05
CA PRO A 10 -14.49 -16.93 19.94
C PRO A 10 -14.02 -15.79 19.01
N GLY A 11 -14.85 -14.78 18.78
CA GLY A 11 -14.55 -13.66 17.91
C GLY A 11 -13.59 -12.63 18.51
N THR A 12 -13.44 -12.57 19.85
CA THR A 12 -12.55 -11.64 20.54
C THR A 12 -11.25 -12.27 21.00
N ARG A 13 -11.19 -13.60 21.11
CA ARG A 13 -10.03 -14.36 21.63
C ARG A 13 -8.70 -13.98 20.95
N HIS A 14 -8.70 -13.85 19.64
CA HIS A 14 -7.50 -13.57 18.83
C HIS A 14 -7.56 -12.19 18.15
N LYS A 15 -8.50 -11.35 18.56
CA LYS A 15 -8.69 -10.05 17.93
C LYS A 15 -7.69 -9.04 18.46
N ILE A 16 -6.97 -8.40 17.53
CA ILE A 16 -6.06 -7.28 17.79
C ILE A 16 -6.41 -6.17 16.80
N ILE A 17 -6.64 -4.96 17.27
CA ILE A 17 -6.93 -3.80 16.41
C ILE A 17 -6.02 -2.64 16.75
N GLY A 18 -5.83 -1.71 15.80
CA GLY A 18 -5.22 -0.42 16.07
C GLY A 18 -6.06 0.42 17.02
N THR A 19 -5.44 1.29 17.81
CA THR A 19 -6.11 2.16 18.77
C THR A 19 -6.64 3.44 18.13
N PHE A 20 -6.19 3.79 16.93
CA PHE A 20 -6.59 5.00 16.17
C PHE A 20 -6.31 6.33 16.90
N GLU A 21 -5.35 6.36 17.80
CA GLU A 21 -5.02 7.55 18.64
C GLU A 21 -4.55 8.74 17.80
N GLU A 22 -3.90 8.47 16.67
CA GLU A 22 -3.39 9.49 15.75
C GLU A 22 -4.48 10.20 14.92
N ILE A 23 -5.70 9.67 14.91
CA ILE A 23 -6.79 10.21 14.09
C ILE A 23 -7.45 11.38 14.82
N THR A 24 -7.51 12.54 14.16
CA THR A 24 -8.03 13.78 14.74
C THR A 24 -9.49 14.03 14.40
N THR A 25 -10.00 13.46 13.30
CA THR A 25 -11.41 13.61 12.89
C THR A 25 -11.92 12.37 12.16
N ASN A 26 -13.23 12.13 12.30
CA ASN A 26 -13.94 11.07 11.58
C ASN A 26 -14.70 11.59 10.34
N LYS A 27 -14.71 12.92 10.12
CA LYS A 27 -15.44 13.53 9.01
C LYS A 27 -14.46 13.88 7.89
N PRO A 28 -14.54 13.21 6.72
CA PRO A 28 -13.68 13.53 5.59
C PRO A 28 -14.13 14.81 4.89
N GLU A 29 -13.21 15.46 4.18
CA GLU A 29 -13.49 16.62 3.33
C GLU A 29 -14.32 16.18 2.11
N LYS A 30 -15.54 16.68 2.00
CA LYS A 30 -16.52 16.25 0.97
C LYS A 30 -16.05 16.54 -0.46
N SER A 31 -15.37 17.65 -0.69
CA SER A 31 -14.86 18.04 -2.00
C SER A 31 -13.81 17.09 -2.56
N LEU A 32 -13.14 16.32 -1.69
CA LEU A 32 -12.08 15.37 -2.06
C LEU A 32 -12.56 13.91 -2.07
N LEU A 33 -13.87 13.67 -2.01
CA LEU A 33 -14.45 12.34 -2.07
C LEU A 33 -15.00 12.02 -3.45
N SER A 34 -14.80 10.77 -3.87
CA SER A 34 -15.38 10.22 -5.10
C SER A 34 -16.16 8.94 -4.79
N PRO A 35 -17.28 8.66 -5.49
CA PRO A 35 -18.00 7.42 -5.33
C PRO A 35 -17.12 6.22 -5.69
N GLN A 36 -17.15 5.17 -4.88
CA GLN A 36 -16.48 3.91 -5.16
C GLN A 36 -17.49 2.80 -5.36
N LYS A 37 -17.62 2.35 -6.61
CA LYS A 37 -18.48 1.21 -6.96
C LYS A 37 -17.75 -0.10 -6.66
N ASN A 38 -18.46 -1.05 -6.03
CA ASN A 38 -17.95 -2.39 -5.84
C ASN A 38 -18.25 -3.24 -7.07
N SER A 39 -17.23 -3.69 -7.77
CA SER A 39 -17.36 -4.51 -8.98
C SER A 39 -17.67 -5.99 -8.68
N GLY A 40 -17.51 -6.43 -7.43
CA GLY A 40 -17.65 -7.84 -7.07
C GLY A 40 -16.67 -8.77 -7.80
N GLY A 41 -15.53 -8.25 -8.24
CA GLY A 41 -14.52 -8.99 -9.00
C GLY A 41 -14.88 -9.20 -10.48
N ARG A 42 -15.89 -8.50 -11.00
CA ARG A 42 -16.30 -8.55 -12.42
C ARG A 42 -15.59 -7.45 -13.22
N ASN A 43 -15.26 -7.79 -14.47
CA ASN A 43 -14.71 -6.85 -15.43
C ASN A 43 -15.83 -6.04 -16.13
N ASN A 44 -15.47 -5.23 -17.12
CA ASN A 44 -16.40 -4.44 -17.93
C ASN A 44 -17.42 -5.28 -18.73
N SER A 45 -17.08 -6.53 -19.07
CA SER A 45 -17.98 -7.47 -19.75
C SER A 45 -18.81 -8.34 -18.79
N GLY A 46 -18.79 -8.05 -17.48
CA GLY A 46 -19.53 -8.79 -16.45
C GLY A 46 -18.92 -10.13 -16.05
N LYS A 47 -17.79 -10.54 -16.65
CA LYS A 47 -17.12 -11.81 -16.35
C LYS A 47 -16.31 -11.71 -15.06
N MET A 48 -16.33 -12.74 -14.23
CA MET A 48 -15.54 -12.82 -13.01
C MET A 48 -14.06 -13.01 -13.32
N THR A 49 -13.26 -11.97 -13.19
CA THR A 49 -11.80 -12.01 -13.35
C THR A 49 -11.05 -12.17 -12.04
N VAL A 50 -11.63 -11.72 -10.93
CA VAL A 50 -11.10 -11.89 -9.57
C VAL A 50 -12.14 -12.61 -8.72
N ARG A 51 -11.79 -13.81 -8.26
CA ARG A 51 -12.65 -14.64 -7.41
C ARG A 51 -12.65 -14.16 -5.96
N TYR A 52 -13.69 -14.52 -5.23
CA TYR A 52 -13.80 -14.32 -3.77
C TYR A 52 -13.81 -12.85 -3.35
N ILE A 53 -14.32 -11.97 -4.20
CA ILE A 53 -14.57 -10.56 -3.88
C ILE A 53 -16.08 -10.31 -3.97
N GLY A 54 -16.61 -9.58 -3.00
CA GLY A 54 -18.01 -9.18 -2.97
C GLY A 54 -18.51 -8.86 -1.57
N GLY A 55 -19.60 -8.13 -1.51
CA GLY A 55 -20.11 -7.59 -0.25
C GLY A 55 -19.18 -6.53 0.33
N GLY A 56 -19.14 -6.48 1.63
CA GLY A 56 -18.36 -5.48 2.38
C GLY A 56 -19.12 -4.19 2.65
N ASN A 57 -18.53 -3.33 3.46
CA ASN A 57 -19.11 -2.04 3.80
C ASN A 57 -18.97 -1.06 2.62
N LYS A 58 -19.98 -0.19 2.45
CA LYS A 58 -19.91 0.88 1.45
C LYS A 58 -18.78 1.86 1.79
N GLN A 59 -17.99 2.20 0.79
CA GLN A 59 -16.83 3.08 0.95
C GLN A 59 -16.88 4.23 -0.05
N MET A 60 -16.29 5.36 0.33
CA MET A 60 -16.00 6.49 -0.54
C MET A 60 -14.50 6.54 -0.77
N TYR A 61 -14.09 6.78 -2.00
CA TYR A 61 -12.68 6.96 -2.32
C TYR A 61 -12.23 8.39 -1.94
N ARG A 62 -11.05 8.51 -1.31
CA ARG A 62 -10.40 9.78 -1.04
C ARG A 62 -9.42 10.06 -2.16
N ASN A 63 -9.57 11.20 -2.82
CA ASN A 63 -8.66 11.65 -3.87
C ASN A 63 -7.35 12.09 -3.22
N ILE A 64 -6.31 11.26 -3.38
CA ILE A 64 -4.99 11.53 -2.80
C ILE A 64 -4.12 12.18 -3.85
N ASP A 65 -3.43 13.25 -3.48
CA ASP A 65 -2.41 13.87 -4.31
C ASP A 65 -1.11 13.05 -4.24
N PHE A 66 -0.94 12.16 -5.21
CA PHE A 66 0.28 11.38 -5.35
C PHE A 66 1.39 12.08 -6.13
N LYS A 67 1.08 13.20 -6.77
CA LYS A 67 2.04 13.91 -7.63
C LYS A 67 2.77 15.03 -6.89
N ARG A 68 2.08 15.69 -5.96
CA ARG A 68 2.65 16.82 -5.20
C ARG A 68 3.28 17.87 -6.11
N THR A 69 2.54 18.29 -7.14
CA THR A 69 3.03 19.23 -8.17
C THR A 69 2.95 20.70 -7.78
N LYS A 70 2.38 21.01 -6.62
CA LYS A 70 2.25 22.39 -6.12
C LYS A 70 3.55 22.79 -5.44
N ASP A 71 4.55 23.13 -6.27
CA ASP A 71 5.91 23.40 -5.82
C ASP A 71 6.06 24.77 -5.16
N GLY A 72 6.87 24.85 -4.11
CA GLY A 72 7.21 26.07 -3.40
C GLY A 72 6.09 26.67 -2.55
N ILE A 73 4.89 26.08 -2.55
CA ILE A 73 3.76 26.59 -1.76
C ILE A 73 3.63 25.75 -0.50
N ALA A 74 3.72 26.42 0.65
CA ALA A 74 3.56 25.79 1.94
C ALA A 74 2.12 25.36 2.18
N ALA A 75 1.94 24.15 2.69
CA ALA A 75 0.66 23.62 3.12
C ALA A 75 0.70 23.24 4.60
N THR A 76 -0.34 23.59 5.34
CA THR A 76 -0.48 23.24 6.75
C THR A 76 -1.31 21.98 6.91
N VAL A 77 -0.86 21.06 7.73
CA VAL A 77 -1.61 19.85 8.09
C VAL A 77 -2.79 20.24 8.97
N LYS A 78 -4.01 20.08 8.46
CA LYS A 78 -5.24 20.42 9.19
C LYS A 78 -5.75 19.26 10.03
N THR A 79 -5.77 18.04 9.47
CA THR A 79 -6.27 16.83 10.13
C THR A 79 -5.49 15.61 9.70
N ILE A 80 -5.47 14.57 10.56
CA ILE A 80 -5.04 13.23 10.24
C ILE A 80 -6.27 12.33 10.29
N GLU A 81 -6.51 11.56 9.22
CA GLU A 81 -7.77 10.84 9.01
C GLU A 81 -7.56 9.36 8.68
N TYR A 82 -8.60 8.59 8.97
CA TYR A 82 -8.72 7.21 8.52
C TYR A 82 -9.19 7.15 7.06
N ASP A 83 -8.54 6.31 6.25
CA ASP A 83 -8.97 6.01 4.89
C ASP A 83 -9.28 4.50 4.77
N PRO A 84 -10.53 4.10 4.47
CA PRO A 84 -10.91 2.70 4.33
C PRO A 84 -10.30 2.02 3.09
N ASN A 85 -9.73 2.78 2.14
CA ASN A 85 -9.19 2.26 0.89
C ASN A 85 -7.72 1.85 0.99
N ARG A 86 -7.05 2.21 2.08
CA ARG A 86 -5.63 1.94 2.31
C ARG A 86 -5.33 1.65 3.77
N THR A 87 -4.17 1.07 4.01
CA THR A 87 -3.72 0.74 5.37
C THR A 87 -3.07 1.92 6.08
N ALA A 88 -2.50 2.86 5.32
CA ALA A 88 -1.90 4.10 5.83
C ALA A 88 -2.96 5.12 6.26
N ARG A 89 -2.61 6.02 7.18
CA ARG A 89 -3.39 7.23 7.47
C ARG A 89 -3.18 8.26 6.37
N ILE A 90 -4.13 9.17 6.24
CA ILE A 90 -4.03 10.30 5.31
C ILE A 90 -4.06 11.61 6.10
N ALA A 91 -3.44 12.65 5.55
CA ALA A 91 -3.45 13.99 6.12
C ALA A 91 -4.15 14.95 5.17
N LEU A 92 -5.05 15.78 5.68
CA LEU A 92 -5.64 16.87 4.95
C LEU A 92 -4.70 18.08 5.04
N LEU A 93 -4.25 18.53 3.90
CA LEU A 93 -3.45 19.74 3.73
C LEU A 93 -4.33 20.91 3.31
N VAL A 94 -4.02 22.08 3.85
CA VAL A 94 -4.55 23.36 3.40
C VAL A 94 -3.39 24.22 2.95
N TYR A 95 -3.34 24.55 1.67
CA TYR A 95 -2.31 25.41 1.10
C TYR A 95 -2.56 26.89 1.44
N ALA A 96 -1.52 27.71 1.29
CA ALA A 96 -1.63 29.14 1.55
C ALA A 96 -2.67 29.86 0.69
N ASP A 97 -2.99 29.31 -0.49
CA ASP A 97 -4.03 29.82 -1.42
C ASP A 97 -5.44 29.28 -1.10
N GLY A 98 -5.60 28.51 -0.02
CA GLY A 98 -6.88 27.94 0.41
C GLY A 98 -7.24 26.61 -0.24
N GLU A 99 -6.47 26.11 -1.23
CA GLU A 99 -6.71 24.79 -1.82
C GLU A 99 -6.47 23.68 -0.78
N LYS A 100 -7.31 22.67 -0.83
CA LYS A 100 -7.20 21.49 0.03
C LYS A 100 -6.78 20.27 -0.76
N SER A 101 -5.93 19.43 -0.20
CA SER A 101 -5.58 18.13 -0.76
C SER A 101 -5.33 17.09 0.30
N TYR A 102 -5.52 15.81 -0.04
CA TYR A 102 -5.10 14.70 0.80
C TYR A 102 -3.73 14.19 0.38
N ILE A 103 -2.90 13.87 1.35
CA ILE A 103 -1.65 13.13 1.16
C ILE A 103 -1.63 11.89 2.02
N ILE A 104 -0.77 10.92 1.69
CA ILE A 104 -0.44 9.84 2.63
C ILE A 104 0.34 10.46 3.79
N ALA A 105 -0.15 10.31 5.01
CA ALA A 105 0.51 10.83 6.19
C ALA A 105 1.79 10.04 6.50
N PRO A 106 2.95 10.68 6.60
CA PRO A 106 4.13 10.05 7.16
C PRO A 106 3.98 9.82 8.67
N ASN A 107 4.76 8.91 9.19
CA ASN A 107 4.80 8.63 10.62
C ASN A 107 5.38 9.83 11.38
N GLY A 108 4.74 10.21 12.48
CA GLY A 108 5.13 11.34 13.31
C GLY A 108 4.64 12.70 12.82
N LEU A 109 3.95 12.79 11.69
CA LEU A 109 3.34 14.04 11.23
C LEU A 109 2.23 14.47 12.21
N GLN A 110 2.23 15.74 12.59
CA GLN A 110 1.26 16.32 13.51
C GLN A 110 0.43 17.43 12.86
N VAL A 111 -0.75 17.66 13.41
CA VAL A 111 -1.61 18.78 13.01
C VAL A 111 -0.89 20.10 13.31
N GLY A 112 -0.98 21.06 12.39
CA GLY A 112 -0.30 22.36 12.47
C GLY A 112 1.10 22.38 11.84
N GLN A 113 1.70 21.23 11.56
CA GLN A 113 2.98 21.20 10.85
C GLN A 113 2.82 21.65 9.39
N THR A 114 3.86 22.25 8.87
CA THR A 114 3.94 22.72 7.48
C THR A 114 4.70 21.70 6.66
N VAL A 115 4.19 21.40 5.45
CA VAL A 115 4.84 20.55 4.45
C VAL A 115 4.92 21.29 3.13
N VAL A 116 6.04 21.10 2.44
CA VAL A 116 6.33 21.76 1.16
C VAL A 116 6.79 20.70 0.15
N SER A 117 6.57 20.95 -1.12
CA SER A 117 7.10 20.15 -2.22
C SER A 117 7.86 20.99 -3.22
N GLY A 118 8.78 20.38 -3.96
CA GLY A 118 9.52 21.03 -5.04
C GLY A 118 11.02 20.99 -4.89
N ALA A 119 11.71 21.78 -5.70
CA ALA A 119 13.15 21.92 -5.66
C ALA A 119 13.60 22.83 -4.51
N GLY A 120 14.79 22.57 -3.96
CA GLY A 120 15.39 23.40 -2.91
C GLY A 120 14.69 23.34 -1.55
N VAL A 121 13.78 22.40 -1.34
CA VAL A 121 13.04 22.22 -0.08
C VAL A 121 13.91 21.48 0.94
N ALA A 122 13.78 21.81 2.23
CA ALA A 122 14.47 21.08 3.29
C ALA A 122 14.02 19.61 3.36
N PRO A 123 14.93 18.64 3.57
CA PRO A 123 14.63 17.22 3.62
C PRO A 123 13.97 16.80 4.95
N GLU A 124 12.88 17.44 5.32
CA GLU A 124 12.09 17.18 6.52
C GLU A 124 10.95 16.19 6.26
N VAL A 125 10.47 15.55 7.33
CA VAL A 125 9.39 14.55 7.24
C VAL A 125 8.12 15.17 6.67
N GLY A 126 7.60 14.57 5.59
CA GLY A 126 6.42 15.03 4.87
C GLY A 126 6.72 15.89 3.64
N ASN A 127 7.91 16.43 3.53
CA ASN A 127 8.33 17.19 2.36
C ASN A 127 8.63 16.27 1.18
N THR A 128 8.29 16.73 -0.03
CA THR A 128 8.49 15.98 -1.26
C THR A 128 9.52 16.68 -2.13
N LEU A 129 10.60 15.97 -2.47
CA LEU A 129 11.74 16.49 -3.21
C LEU A 129 12.08 15.58 -4.39
N PHE A 130 12.92 16.09 -5.28
CA PHE A 130 13.58 15.25 -6.28
C PHE A 130 14.62 14.35 -5.61
N LEU A 131 14.80 13.13 -6.13
CA LEU A 131 15.81 12.20 -5.60
C LEU A 131 17.25 12.74 -5.72
N SER A 132 17.47 13.70 -6.62
CA SER A 132 18.75 14.42 -6.75
C SER A 132 19.09 15.26 -5.52
N GLU A 133 18.09 15.74 -4.77
CA GLU A 133 18.27 16.69 -3.65
C GLU A 133 18.21 16.02 -2.28
N ILE A 134 17.62 14.82 -2.20
CA ILE A 134 17.47 14.11 -0.93
C ILE A 134 18.85 13.58 -0.46
N PRO A 135 19.31 13.82 0.77
CA PRO A 135 20.57 13.28 1.28
C PRO A 135 20.62 11.75 1.19
N LEU A 136 21.83 11.20 0.94
CA LEU A 136 22.04 9.76 0.95
C LEU A 136 21.78 9.16 2.33
N GLY A 137 21.27 7.95 2.39
CA GLY A 137 20.88 7.28 3.63
C GLY A 137 19.47 7.65 4.14
N THR A 138 18.84 8.70 3.59
CA THR A 138 17.50 9.14 4.01
C THR A 138 16.46 8.07 3.75
N VAL A 139 15.55 7.95 4.70
CA VAL A 139 14.35 7.10 4.60
C VAL A 139 13.26 7.87 3.88
N ILE A 140 12.71 7.26 2.83
CA ILE A 140 11.74 7.88 1.93
C ILE A 140 10.55 6.95 1.65
N HIS A 141 9.44 7.54 1.25
CA HIS A 141 8.23 6.84 0.81
C HIS A 141 7.58 7.59 -0.35
N ASN A 142 6.47 7.11 -0.87
CA ASN A 142 5.78 7.72 -2.01
C ASN A 142 6.71 8.03 -3.19
N ILE A 143 7.44 7.01 -3.64
CA ILE A 143 8.49 7.15 -4.65
C ILE A 143 7.90 6.98 -6.03
N GLU A 144 8.22 7.87 -6.95
CA GLU A 144 7.86 7.74 -8.36
C GLU A 144 8.72 6.66 -9.06
N LEU A 145 8.12 5.99 -10.05
CA LEU A 145 8.84 5.10 -10.98
C LEU A 145 9.35 5.86 -12.21
N TYR A 146 8.56 6.82 -12.68
CA TYR A 146 8.90 7.70 -13.78
C TYR A 146 8.56 9.14 -13.38
N PRO A 147 9.34 10.12 -13.84
CA PRO A 147 9.10 11.53 -13.49
C PRO A 147 7.68 11.97 -13.85
N GLY A 148 6.99 12.64 -12.92
CA GLY A 148 5.64 13.16 -13.11
C GLY A 148 4.50 12.13 -13.12
N GLN A 149 4.81 10.83 -12.99
CA GLN A 149 3.78 9.79 -12.92
C GLN A 149 2.99 9.82 -11.61
N GLY A 150 3.59 10.31 -10.55
CA GLY A 150 3.10 10.25 -9.18
C GLY A 150 3.61 9.03 -8.42
N ALA A 151 3.42 9.04 -7.13
CA ALA A 151 3.92 8.02 -6.21
C ALA A 151 3.40 6.61 -6.56
N ALA A 152 4.30 5.66 -6.69
CA ALA A 152 4.00 4.27 -7.02
C ALA A 152 4.53 3.26 -5.99
N MET A 153 5.68 3.52 -5.38
CA MET A 153 6.36 2.62 -4.44
C MET A 153 6.29 3.14 -3.00
N ALA A 154 6.36 2.22 -2.03
CA ALA A 154 6.36 2.50 -0.59
C ALA A 154 5.18 3.40 -0.14
N ARG A 155 3.93 2.93 -0.34
CA ARG A 155 2.69 3.63 0.01
C ARG A 155 1.88 2.98 1.12
N SER A 156 2.15 1.72 1.42
CA SER A 156 1.41 0.96 2.44
C SER A 156 1.87 1.34 3.86
N ALA A 157 1.02 1.11 4.86
CA ALA A 157 1.33 1.37 6.26
C ALA A 157 2.70 0.82 6.68
N GLY A 158 3.49 1.64 7.35
CA GLY A 158 4.82 1.28 7.87
C GLY A 158 5.88 1.02 6.79
N SER A 159 5.56 1.14 5.50
CA SER A 159 6.54 0.91 4.43
C SER A 159 7.46 2.13 4.25
N TYR A 160 8.68 1.83 3.87
CA TYR A 160 9.69 2.83 3.52
C TYR A 160 10.72 2.23 2.58
N ALA A 161 11.47 3.07 1.91
CA ALA A 161 12.66 2.72 1.16
C ALA A 161 13.83 3.60 1.62
N GLN A 162 15.04 3.24 1.29
CA GLN A 162 16.23 4.00 1.64
C GLN A 162 16.98 4.39 0.38
N LEU A 163 17.36 5.65 0.26
CA LEU A 163 18.23 6.15 -0.80
C LEU A 163 19.68 5.80 -0.45
N LEU A 164 20.28 4.89 -1.23
CA LEU A 164 21.64 4.39 -0.95
C LEU A 164 22.72 5.20 -1.64
N ALA A 165 22.54 5.48 -2.94
CA ALA A 165 23.53 6.14 -3.76
C ALA A 165 22.90 6.87 -4.95
N ARG A 166 23.67 7.71 -5.60
CA ARG A 166 23.35 8.33 -6.90
C ARG A 166 24.49 8.11 -7.86
N GLU A 167 24.18 7.63 -9.04
CA GLU A 167 25.16 7.36 -10.11
C GLU A 167 24.65 7.95 -11.43
N GLY A 168 25.27 9.03 -11.87
CA GLY A 168 24.85 9.75 -13.06
C GLY A 168 23.39 10.19 -12.98
N LYS A 169 22.54 9.72 -13.89
CA LYS A 169 21.11 10.03 -13.95
C LYS A 169 20.23 9.13 -13.11
N PHE A 170 20.78 8.18 -12.36
CA PHE A 170 20.03 7.24 -11.55
C PHE A 170 20.32 7.39 -10.06
N ALA A 171 19.28 7.23 -9.27
CA ALA A 171 19.33 7.02 -7.82
C ALA A 171 19.15 5.51 -7.53
N ILE A 172 19.94 5.00 -6.61
CA ILE A 172 19.88 3.60 -6.16
C ILE A 172 19.10 3.54 -4.86
N ILE A 173 17.98 2.81 -4.87
CA ILE A 173 17.02 2.74 -3.77
C ILE A 173 16.87 1.31 -3.30
N LYS A 174 16.96 1.10 -1.97
CA LYS A 174 16.60 -0.17 -1.33
C LYS A 174 15.13 -0.15 -0.99
N LEU A 175 14.35 -1.00 -1.65
CA LEU A 175 12.90 -1.11 -1.48
C LEU A 175 12.50 -1.89 -0.22
N PRO A 176 11.24 -1.78 0.25
CA PRO A 176 10.73 -2.54 1.40
C PRO A 176 10.86 -4.05 1.25
N SER A 177 10.85 -4.56 0.01
CA SER A 177 11.06 -5.98 -0.30
C SER A 177 12.50 -6.46 -0.09
N GLY A 178 13.45 -5.54 0.11
CA GLY A 178 14.88 -5.79 0.16
C GLY A 178 15.56 -5.78 -1.22
N GLU A 179 14.81 -5.58 -2.30
CA GLU A 179 15.35 -5.40 -3.65
C GLU A 179 16.02 -4.03 -3.77
N THR A 180 17.18 -3.97 -4.42
CA THR A 180 17.85 -2.71 -4.76
C THR A 180 17.58 -2.39 -6.21
N ARG A 181 17.08 -1.18 -6.46
CA ARG A 181 16.62 -0.75 -7.78
C ARG A 181 17.13 0.64 -8.14
N MET A 182 17.38 0.86 -9.43
CA MET A 182 17.63 2.17 -10.01
C MET A 182 16.34 2.89 -10.38
N VAL A 183 16.29 4.18 -10.08
CA VAL A 183 15.20 5.11 -10.45
C VAL A 183 15.84 6.41 -10.91
N LEU A 184 15.24 7.13 -11.87
CA LEU A 184 15.79 8.40 -12.34
C LEU A 184 15.85 9.43 -11.19
N VAL A 185 16.92 10.20 -11.11
CA VAL A 185 17.12 11.24 -10.07
C VAL A 185 16.08 12.36 -10.15
N THR A 186 15.44 12.53 -11.31
CA THR A 186 14.34 13.47 -11.53
C THR A 186 12.99 13.00 -11.00
N CYS A 187 12.89 11.75 -10.53
CA CYS A 187 11.72 11.26 -9.81
C CYS A 187 11.62 11.90 -8.43
N ARG A 188 10.39 12.06 -7.96
CA ARG A 188 10.09 12.61 -6.64
C ARG A 188 9.91 11.51 -5.60
N ALA A 189 10.21 11.84 -4.35
CA ALA A 189 9.92 11.02 -3.19
C ALA A 189 9.61 11.91 -1.99
N THR A 190 8.87 11.38 -1.03
CA THR A 190 8.55 12.06 0.23
C THR A 190 9.44 11.52 1.34
N VAL A 191 9.98 12.41 2.16
CA VAL A 191 10.85 12.04 3.29
C VAL A 191 10.03 11.42 4.42
N GLY A 192 10.54 10.36 5.02
CA GLY A 192 9.96 9.68 6.18
C GLY A 192 9.42 8.28 5.87
N VAL A 193 8.85 7.65 6.89
CA VAL A 193 8.17 6.35 6.86
C VAL A 193 6.65 6.58 6.75
N VAL A 194 5.93 5.71 6.09
CA VAL A 194 4.45 5.76 6.04
C VAL A 194 3.87 5.49 7.44
N SER A 195 2.81 6.20 7.81
CA SER A 195 2.11 6.08 9.08
C SER A 195 1.52 4.68 9.34
N ASN A 196 0.95 4.49 10.54
CA ASN A 196 0.29 3.26 10.98
C ASN A 196 1.24 2.03 10.96
N ILE A 197 2.43 2.18 11.51
CA ILE A 197 3.49 1.15 11.53
C ILE A 197 2.99 -0.16 12.14
N ASP A 198 2.15 -0.09 13.17
CA ASP A 198 1.65 -1.25 13.90
C ASP A 198 0.56 -2.04 13.16
N HIS A 199 0.19 -1.65 11.94
CA HIS A 199 -0.83 -2.35 11.15
C HIS A 199 -0.51 -3.85 10.94
N SER A 200 0.77 -4.20 10.84
CA SER A 200 1.21 -5.60 10.70
C SER A 200 0.90 -6.46 11.94
N LEU A 201 0.67 -5.85 13.10
CA LEU A 201 0.35 -6.52 14.36
C LEU A 201 -1.16 -6.78 14.51
N GLU A 202 -1.99 -6.23 13.63
CA GLU A 202 -3.44 -6.42 13.66
C GLU A 202 -3.82 -7.86 13.30
N SER A 203 -4.83 -8.38 14.01
CA SER A 203 -5.44 -9.69 13.74
C SER A 203 -6.95 -9.56 13.66
N SER A 204 -7.51 -10.07 12.57
CA SER A 204 -8.97 -10.04 12.36
C SER A 204 -9.76 -10.81 13.42
N GLY A 205 -9.22 -11.90 13.94
CA GLY A 205 -9.79 -12.70 15.01
C GLY A 205 -10.99 -13.57 14.61
N LYS A 206 -11.73 -13.22 13.53
CA LYS A 206 -12.88 -13.97 13.03
C LYS A 206 -13.07 -13.83 11.52
N ALA A 207 -13.65 -14.85 10.89
CA ALA A 207 -13.96 -14.84 9.46
C ALA A 207 -14.97 -13.74 9.05
N GLY A 208 -15.90 -13.39 9.93
CA GLY A 208 -16.88 -12.32 9.67
C GLY A 208 -16.24 -10.96 9.41
N ARG A 209 -15.08 -10.66 10.00
CA ARG A 209 -14.35 -9.41 9.70
C ARG A 209 -13.88 -9.37 8.25
N GLU A 210 -13.39 -10.46 7.72
CA GLU A 210 -13.00 -10.56 6.30
C GLU A 210 -14.21 -10.35 5.37
N ARG A 211 -15.40 -10.83 5.78
CA ARG A 211 -16.64 -10.56 5.05
C ARG A 211 -17.00 -9.08 5.03
N TRP A 212 -16.81 -8.36 6.11
CA TRP A 212 -17.01 -6.91 6.17
C TRP A 212 -16.06 -6.12 5.26
N LEU A 213 -14.85 -6.66 5.05
CA LEU A 213 -13.87 -6.10 4.13
C LEU A 213 -14.11 -6.47 2.65
N GLY A 214 -15.18 -7.20 2.35
CA GLY A 214 -15.54 -7.58 0.99
C GLY A 214 -14.86 -8.86 0.48
N ARG A 215 -14.30 -9.66 1.37
CA ARG A 215 -13.68 -10.95 1.03
C ARG A 215 -14.64 -12.10 1.30
N ARG A 216 -14.90 -12.90 0.28
CA ARG A 216 -15.72 -14.11 0.39
C ARG A 216 -14.87 -15.31 0.79
N PRO A 217 -15.49 -16.38 1.37
CA PRO A 217 -14.81 -17.62 1.68
C PRO A 217 -14.10 -18.24 0.46
N ARG A 218 -12.97 -18.89 0.70
CA ARG A 218 -12.15 -19.55 -0.34
C ARG A 218 -12.17 -21.05 -0.18
N ASN A 219 -12.34 -21.75 -1.30
CA ASN A 219 -12.11 -23.19 -1.38
C ASN A 219 -10.68 -23.47 -1.85
N ARG A 220 -10.04 -24.45 -1.24
CA ARG A 220 -8.71 -24.93 -1.66
C ARG A 220 -8.85 -25.87 -2.84
N GLY A 221 -7.84 -25.92 -3.73
CA GLY A 221 -7.86 -26.81 -4.88
C GLY A 221 -7.99 -28.31 -4.52
N VAL A 222 -7.45 -28.70 -3.39
CA VAL A 222 -7.49 -30.11 -2.88
C VAL A 222 -8.93 -30.61 -2.61
N VAL A 223 -9.88 -29.71 -2.32
CA VAL A 223 -11.29 -30.09 -2.04
C VAL A 223 -12.19 -29.99 -3.27
N MET A 224 -11.60 -29.68 -4.42
CA MET A 224 -12.30 -29.63 -5.71
C MET A 224 -12.22 -30.95 -6.44
N ASN A 225 -13.03 -31.11 -7.49
CA ASN A 225 -12.95 -32.24 -8.40
C ASN A 225 -11.79 -32.08 -9.39
N PRO A 226 -11.31 -33.17 -10.04
CA PRO A 226 -10.22 -33.10 -11.01
C PRO A 226 -10.47 -32.13 -12.17
N VAL A 227 -11.70 -31.96 -12.59
CA VAL A 227 -12.10 -31.03 -13.65
C VAL A 227 -11.89 -29.56 -13.27
N ASP A 228 -11.97 -29.23 -11.97
CA ASP A 228 -11.93 -27.86 -11.48
C ASP A 228 -10.50 -27.42 -11.09
N HIS A 229 -9.67 -28.38 -10.69
CA HIS A 229 -8.32 -28.08 -10.22
C HIS A 229 -7.36 -29.25 -10.36
N PRO A 230 -6.09 -29.02 -10.77
CA PRO A 230 -5.08 -30.09 -10.91
C PRO A 230 -4.84 -30.92 -9.64
N MET A 231 -5.13 -30.35 -8.46
CA MET A 231 -4.98 -31.03 -7.16
C MET A 231 -6.30 -31.62 -6.65
N GLY A 232 -7.34 -31.61 -7.44
CA GLY A 232 -8.64 -32.16 -7.09
C GLY A 232 -8.71 -33.66 -7.25
N GLY A 233 -9.72 -34.27 -6.62
CA GLY A 233 -10.01 -35.71 -6.69
C GLY A 233 -9.26 -36.54 -5.66
N GLY A 234 -9.35 -37.85 -5.80
CA GLY A 234 -8.82 -38.85 -4.89
C GLY A 234 -9.81 -39.29 -3.82
N GLU A 235 -9.46 -40.34 -3.07
CA GLU A 235 -10.19 -40.81 -1.89
C GLU A 235 -9.62 -40.15 -0.61
N GLY A 236 -10.50 -39.63 0.24
CA GLY A 236 -10.12 -38.96 1.47
C GLY A 236 -9.25 -37.72 1.23
N ARG A 237 -8.20 -37.57 2.04
CA ARG A 237 -7.25 -36.44 1.95
C ARG A 237 -6.12 -36.72 0.95
N ALA A 238 -6.42 -36.78 -0.34
CA ALA A 238 -5.40 -36.87 -1.35
C ALA A 238 -4.71 -35.49 -1.54
N SER A 239 -3.37 -35.44 -1.54
CA SER A 239 -2.61 -34.21 -1.68
C SER A 239 -2.40 -33.78 -3.14
N GLY A 240 -2.71 -34.64 -4.11
CA GLY A 240 -2.61 -34.35 -5.55
C GLY A 240 -1.19 -34.10 -6.08
N GLY A 241 -0.17 -34.49 -5.35
CA GLY A 241 1.25 -34.33 -5.72
C GLY A 241 1.81 -32.94 -5.41
N HIS A 242 2.77 -32.48 -6.24
CA HIS A 242 3.39 -31.17 -6.04
C HIS A 242 2.37 -30.02 -6.12
N PRO A 243 2.38 -29.05 -5.18
CA PRO A 243 1.42 -27.95 -5.18
C PRO A 243 1.38 -27.18 -6.49
N ARG A 244 0.19 -27.05 -7.07
CA ARG A 244 -0.05 -26.34 -8.34
C ARG A 244 -1.14 -25.31 -8.20
N SER A 245 -1.08 -24.28 -9.03
CA SER A 245 -2.18 -23.34 -9.23
C SER A 245 -3.27 -23.98 -10.12
N ARG A 246 -4.45 -23.37 -10.18
CA ARG A 246 -5.54 -23.80 -11.07
C ARG A 246 -5.14 -23.84 -12.57
N LYS A 247 -4.09 -23.13 -12.95
CA LYS A 247 -3.50 -23.12 -14.31
C LYS A 247 -2.44 -24.19 -14.52
N GLY A 248 -2.21 -25.05 -13.53
CA GLY A 248 -1.19 -26.10 -13.59
C GLY A 248 0.24 -25.63 -13.26
N LEU A 249 0.47 -24.34 -13.04
CA LEU A 249 1.79 -23.82 -12.67
C LEU A 249 2.17 -24.23 -11.26
N LEU A 250 3.43 -24.57 -11.06
CA LEU A 250 3.98 -24.90 -9.73
C LEU A 250 3.77 -23.74 -8.76
N ALA A 251 3.17 -24.01 -7.59
CA ALA A 251 2.87 -23.00 -6.58
C ALA A 251 4.05 -22.66 -5.68
N LYS A 252 5.05 -23.56 -5.61
CA LYS A 252 6.27 -23.36 -4.81
C LYS A 252 7.50 -23.42 -5.70
N GLY A 253 8.44 -22.49 -5.47
CA GLY A 253 9.73 -22.44 -6.18
C GLY A 253 9.70 -21.89 -7.60
N TYR A 254 8.55 -21.82 -8.26
CA TYR A 254 8.45 -21.31 -9.62
C TYR A 254 8.63 -19.79 -9.67
N LYS A 255 9.58 -19.33 -10.48
CA LYS A 255 9.85 -17.89 -10.70
C LYS A 255 8.89 -17.36 -11.76
N THR A 256 7.88 -16.57 -11.32
CA THR A 256 6.80 -16.08 -12.21
C THR A 256 7.18 -14.83 -13.00
N ARG A 257 8.25 -14.10 -12.63
CA ARG A 257 8.70 -12.93 -13.38
C ARG A 257 9.21 -13.35 -14.76
N ASN A 258 8.71 -12.67 -15.80
CA ASN A 258 9.20 -12.91 -17.17
C ASN A 258 10.71 -12.53 -17.24
N PRO A 259 11.59 -13.46 -17.65
CA PRO A 259 13.04 -13.19 -17.78
C PRO A 259 13.36 -12.07 -18.76
N LYS A 260 12.57 -11.95 -19.83
CA LYS A 260 12.76 -10.94 -20.89
C LYS A 260 12.12 -9.57 -20.56
N LYS A 261 11.63 -9.36 -19.33
CA LYS A 261 11.03 -8.09 -18.96
C LYS A 261 12.04 -6.95 -19.00
N THR A 262 11.79 -5.92 -19.82
CA THR A 262 12.71 -4.79 -20.03
C THR A 262 13.11 -4.05 -18.76
N THR A 263 12.18 -3.99 -17.78
CA THR A 263 12.45 -3.35 -16.48
C THR A 263 13.44 -4.12 -15.60
N SER A 264 13.89 -5.32 -16.00
CA SER A 264 14.90 -6.10 -15.26
C SER A 264 16.25 -5.40 -15.22
N LYS A 265 16.57 -4.54 -16.21
CA LYS A 265 17.79 -3.73 -16.25
C LYS A 265 17.92 -2.72 -15.09
N PHE A 266 16.81 -2.35 -14.47
CA PHE A 266 16.82 -1.41 -13.32
C PHE A 266 17.01 -2.10 -11.98
N ILE A 267 17.04 -3.42 -11.92
CA ILE A 267 17.21 -4.19 -10.68
C ILE A 267 18.68 -4.53 -10.53
N ILE A 268 19.33 -3.97 -9.49
CA ILE A 268 20.75 -4.22 -9.20
C ILE A 268 20.89 -5.53 -8.42
N SER A 269 20.18 -5.65 -7.31
CA SER A 269 20.19 -6.89 -6.53
C SER A 269 18.77 -7.31 -6.15
N LYS A 270 18.52 -8.61 -6.23
CA LYS A 270 17.28 -9.23 -5.78
C LYS A 270 17.43 -9.63 -4.31
N LYS A 271 16.32 -9.70 -3.60
CA LYS A 271 16.31 -10.27 -2.24
C LYS A 271 16.95 -11.65 -2.29
N LYS A 272 18.06 -11.86 -1.55
CA LYS A 272 18.55 -13.21 -1.28
C LYS A 272 17.43 -13.95 -0.49
N LYS A 273 17.11 -15.15 -0.93
CA LYS A 273 16.17 -16.04 -0.21
C LYS A 273 16.77 -16.46 1.13
#